data_1a622c42f6a9b40f68e419814710eb3b
#
_entry.id   1a622c42f6a9b40f68e419814710eb3b
#
_cell.length_a   1.000
_cell.length_b   1.000
_cell.length_c   1.000
_cell.angle_alpha   90.00
_cell.angle_beta   90.00
_cell.angle_gamma   90.00
#
_symmetry.space_group_name_H-M   'P 1'
#
loop_
_entity.id
_entity.type
_entity.pdbx_description
1 polymer ?
#
loop_
_entity_poly.entity_id
_entity_poly.type
_entity_poly.pdbx_seq_one_letter_code
_entity_poly.pdbx_strand_id
1 'polypeptide(L)'
;MKPCTEGTMTSDRRTFITTAAAVTAAAGAQTAHSQPSGKSDLIRVGVMALGDNSHMNYDIWAPMFNLANGEIHPKWPIGRTTNMIITHCWDREYERAEAFAKKFGCTAVKNYDDMVGKVDGLVCAGFNECKWWVKLVRPYLEAGTPCFINRPFAYSMKDAKEIVRLSKENNAPILCTDEREYIQQAVVARNKVEQFLRDGRTFLGADSTNASGEWSQHGVHGLYFLLAVFGTNVKKVSYVADGWWKEKTPTATLQHYGQLNLLYDGLSMDGAGSSERPFIVSQHQCWPKADISLRISHDMGLWDIQHEATTGDNTFPRHFYLFFPTVLAMQRMFETREMQWSHEYILDKTRIFLTAFKSHLEHDGAMLDVASLPDDWEAPSPYADWIDESIFG
;
A
#
# COMPACT_ATOMS: atom_id res chain seq x y z
N MET A 1 -5.07 -34.06 -30.54
CA MET A 1 -4.79 -32.70 -30.00
C MET A 1 -5.26 -32.66 -28.59
N LYS A 2 -4.37 -32.64 -27.60
CA LYS A 2 -4.70 -32.48 -26.19
C LYS A 2 -4.69 -30.98 -25.86
N PRO A 3 -5.62 -30.44 -25.10
CA PRO A 3 -5.55 -29.04 -24.68
C PRO A 3 -4.46 -28.85 -23.62
N CYS A 4 -3.64 -27.82 -23.81
CA CYS A 4 -2.73 -27.33 -22.80
C CYS A 4 -3.54 -26.81 -21.59
N THR A 5 -3.30 -27.39 -20.44
CA THR A 5 -3.77 -26.85 -19.17
C THR A 5 -2.88 -25.66 -18.80
N GLU A 6 -3.44 -24.46 -18.79
CA GLU A 6 -2.83 -23.30 -18.18
C GLU A 6 -2.65 -23.55 -16.68
N GLY A 7 -1.41 -23.72 -16.28
CA GLY A 7 -1.02 -23.75 -14.87
C GLY A 7 -1.10 -22.35 -14.30
N THR A 8 -2.17 -22.04 -13.56
CA THR A 8 -2.24 -20.88 -12.69
C THR A 8 -1.16 -21.00 -11.60
N MET A 9 -0.06 -20.27 -11.76
CA MET A 9 0.89 -20.07 -10.66
C MET A 9 0.26 -19.13 -9.64
N THR A 10 -0.45 -19.69 -8.69
CA THR A 10 -0.87 -18.98 -7.48
C THR A 10 0.36 -18.83 -6.59
N SER A 11 0.96 -17.63 -6.59
CA SER A 11 1.96 -17.27 -5.59
C SER A 11 1.33 -17.44 -4.21
N ASP A 12 1.91 -18.33 -3.41
CA ASP A 12 1.35 -18.68 -2.10
C ASP A 12 1.47 -17.49 -1.15
N ARG A 13 0.36 -16.76 -0.98
CA ARG A 13 0.17 -15.67 0.00
C ARG A 13 0.68 -16.03 1.40
N ARG A 14 0.61 -17.31 1.78
CA ARG A 14 1.01 -17.80 3.09
C ARG A 14 2.49 -17.65 3.34
N THR A 15 3.30 -17.99 2.34
CA THR A 15 4.77 -17.95 2.48
C THR A 15 5.26 -16.55 2.76
N PHE A 16 4.65 -15.54 2.13
CA PHE A 16 5.07 -14.15 2.33
C PHE A 16 4.65 -13.60 3.71
N ILE A 17 3.39 -13.80 4.11
CA ILE A 17 2.90 -13.30 5.40
C ILE A 17 3.63 -13.98 6.55
N THR A 18 3.90 -15.29 6.44
CA THR A 18 4.70 -16.03 7.43
C THR A 18 6.14 -15.51 7.50
N THR A 19 6.73 -15.13 6.36
CA THR A 19 8.08 -14.56 6.31
C THR A 19 8.13 -13.15 6.92
N ALA A 20 7.11 -12.30 6.69
CA ALA A 20 7.05 -10.99 7.31
C ALA A 20 6.84 -11.07 8.84
N ALA A 21 6.01 -12.01 9.33
CA ALA A 21 5.83 -12.26 10.76
C ALA A 21 7.09 -12.86 11.40
N ALA A 22 7.82 -13.71 10.70
CA ALA A 22 9.09 -14.27 11.17
C ALA A 22 10.19 -13.21 11.28
N VAL A 23 10.19 -12.20 10.39
CA VAL A 23 11.15 -11.08 10.46
C VAL A 23 10.88 -10.19 11.67
N THR A 24 9.63 -9.96 12.04
CA THR A 24 9.29 -9.21 13.27
C THR A 24 9.67 -9.97 14.54
N ALA A 25 9.58 -11.31 14.55
CA ALA A 25 10.02 -12.15 15.67
C ALA A 25 11.56 -12.33 15.73
N ALA A 26 12.25 -12.30 14.60
CA ALA A 26 13.70 -12.46 14.51
C ALA A 26 14.49 -11.19 14.85
N ALA A 27 13.88 -10.00 14.82
CA ALA A 27 14.54 -8.75 15.22
C ALA A 27 14.90 -8.70 16.70
N GLY A 28 14.43 -9.64 17.52
CA GLY A 28 14.85 -9.84 18.91
C GLY A 28 16.09 -10.73 19.10
N ALA A 29 16.55 -11.44 18.08
CA ALA A 29 17.74 -12.26 18.12
C ALA A 29 18.84 -11.61 17.27
N GLN A 30 19.81 -10.96 17.91
CA GLN A 30 21.02 -10.48 17.25
C GLN A 30 21.82 -11.67 16.70
N THR A 31 21.50 -12.10 15.49
CA THR A 31 22.43 -12.87 14.68
C THR A 31 23.22 -11.89 13.82
N ALA A 32 24.53 -11.83 14.06
CA ALA A 32 25.48 -11.14 13.22
C ALA A 32 25.33 -11.65 11.77
N HIS A 33 24.63 -10.89 10.93
CA HIS A 33 24.64 -11.16 9.49
C HIS A 33 26.02 -10.74 8.97
N SER A 34 26.73 -11.70 8.40
CA SER A 34 27.93 -11.45 7.60
C SER A 34 27.61 -10.38 6.56
N GLN A 35 28.36 -9.28 6.58
CA GLN A 35 28.26 -8.24 5.55
C GLN A 35 28.52 -8.84 4.18
N PRO A 36 27.66 -8.57 3.16
CA PRO A 36 27.99 -8.93 1.80
C PRO A 36 29.25 -8.16 1.37
N SER A 37 30.23 -8.88 0.94
CA SER A 37 31.47 -8.33 0.45
C SER A 37 31.30 -7.90 -1.00
N GLY A 38 31.08 -6.62 -1.28
CA GLY A 38 31.17 -6.06 -2.62
C GLY A 38 30.04 -5.08 -2.95
N LYS A 39 30.38 -3.93 -3.48
CA LYS A 39 29.46 -2.88 -3.97
C LYS A 39 28.62 -3.31 -5.19
N SER A 40 28.84 -4.51 -5.78
CA SER A 40 28.22 -4.95 -7.02
C SER A 40 26.82 -5.58 -6.88
N ASP A 41 26.38 -5.89 -5.66
CA ASP A 41 25.14 -6.66 -5.44
C ASP A 41 23.96 -5.81 -4.94
N LEU A 42 24.08 -4.48 -4.94
CA LEU A 42 23.02 -3.59 -4.49
C LEU A 42 22.04 -3.26 -5.63
N ILE A 43 20.76 -3.39 -5.34
CA ILE A 43 19.67 -2.97 -6.22
C ILE A 43 19.63 -1.46 -6.30
N ARG A 44 19.83 -0.91 -7.49
CA ARG A 44 19.77 0.54 -7.72
C ARG A 44 18.31 0.99 -7.80
N VAL A 45 17.92 1.89 -6.91
CA VAL A 45 16.55 2.38 -6.83
C VAL A 45 16.47 3.84 -7.24
N GLY A 46 15.51 4.13 -8.11
CA GLY A 46 15.03 5.47 -8.37
C GLY A 46 13.86 5.79 -7.45
N VAL A 47 13.83 7.00 -6.91
CA VAL A 47 12.71 7.46 -6.09
C VAL A 47 12.09 8.71 -6.71
N MET A 48 10.76 8.81 -6.69
CA MET A 48 10.06 9.98 -7.23
C MET A 48 8.93 10.45 -6.31
N ALA A 49 8.54 11.72 -6.52
CA ALA A 49 7.55 12.41 -5.72
C ALA A 49 7.99 12.54 -4.25
N LEU A 50 8.90 13.48 -4.02
CA LEU A 50 9.57 13.74 -2.74
C LEU A 50 8.93 14.90 -1.96
N GLY A 51 7.81 15.42 -2.44
CA GLY A 51 7.12 16.59 -1.88
C GLY A 51 6.69 16.40 -0.41
N ASP A 52 5.98 17.39 0.12
CA ASP A 52 5.62 17.45 1.54
C ASP A 52 4.80 16.23 2.02
N ASN A 53 4.07 15.58 1.11
CA ASN A 53 3.31 14.37 1.39
C ASN A 53 3.99 13.15 0.74
N SER A 54 5.15 12.75 1.25
CA SER A 54 5.91 11.61 0.76
C SER A 54 6.55 10.83 1.88
N HIS A 55 6.44 9.51 1.84
CA HIS A 55 7.11 8.63 2.80
C HIS A 55 8.64 8.74 2.74
N MET A 56 9.21 9.14 1.60
CA MET A 56 10.65 9.39 1.49
C MET A 56 11.05 10.69 2.19
N ASN A 57 10.27 11.78 2.00
CA ASN A 57 10.60 13.07 2.55
C ASN A 57 10.47 13.12 4.09
N TYR A 58 9.52 12.39 4.66
CA TYR A 58 9.34 12.31 6.11
C TYR A 58 10.40 11.46 6.83
N ASP A 59 11.46 11.05 6.16
CA ASP A 59 12.47 10.16 6.71
C ASP A 59 11.88 8.85 7.26
N ILE A 60 10.83 8.34 6.61
CA ILE A 60 10.18 7.10 7.00
C ILE A 60 10.79 5.91 6.26
N TRP A 61 10.84 5.96 4.92
CA TRP A 61 11.40 4.86 4.13
C TRP A 61 12.88 5.05 3.79
N ALA A 62 13.30 6.30 3.49
CA ALA A 62 14.68 6.57 3.07
C ALA A 62 15.74 5.99 4.02
N PRO A 63 15.58 6.04 5.36
CA PRO A 63 16.53 5.44 6.29
C PRO A 63 16.68 3.92 6.20
N MET A 64 15.74 3.23 5.56
CA MET A 64 15.74 1.77 5.38
C MET A 64 16.48 1.34 4.12
N PHE A 65 16.87 2.29 3.27
CA PHE A 65 17.71 2.07 2.09
C PHE A 65 19.18 2.36 2.43
N ASN A 66 20.07 1.81 1.64
CA ASN A 66 21.46 2.22 1.69
C ASN A 66 21.60 3.61 1.06
N LEU A 67 22.43 4.44 1.65
CA LEU A 67 22.74 5.74 1.11
C LEU A 67 23.98 5.66 0.21
N ALA A 68 23.98 6.39 -0.91
CA ALA A 68 25.07 6.34 -1.87
C ALA A 68 26.41 6.85 -1.32
N ASN A 69 26.36 7.76 -0.33
CA ASN A 69 27.52 8.24 0.42
C ASN A 69 28.03 7.25 1.48
N GLY A 70 27.33 6.13 1.72
CA GLY A 70 27.68 5.12 2.72
C GLY A 70 27.41 5.53 4.17
N GLU A 71 26.77 6.67 4.40
CA GLU A 71 26.41 7.11 5.75
C GLU A 71 25.22 6.32 6.30
N ILE A 72 25.09 6.31 7.62
CA ILE A 72 23.93 5.77 8.32
C ILE A 72 23.02 6.94 8.65
N HIS A 73 21.73 6.79 8.36
CA HIS A 73 20.76 7.84 8.65
C HIS A 73 20.70 8.11 10.17
N PRO A 74 20.84 9.37 10.64
CA PRO A 74 20.94 9.67 12.06
C PRO A 74 19.72 9.29 12.90
N LYS A 75 18.54 9.26 12.29
CA LYS A 75 17.29 8.80 12.94
C LYS A 75 17.23 7.28 13.14
N TRP A 76 18.01 6.52 12.37
CA TRP A 76 17.89 5.06 12.27
C TRP A 76 19.27 4.40 12.41
N PRO A 77 19.83 4.38 13.61
CA PRO A 77 21.22 3.99 13.83
C PRO A 77 21.44 2.46 13.77
N ILE A 78 20.67 1.77 12.97
CA ILE A 78 20.72 0.31 12.80
C ILE A 78 21.56 -0.15 11.61
N GLY A 79 22.10 0.80 10.84
CA GLY A 79 22.93 0.49 9.68
C GLY A 79 22.13 0.00 8.48
N ARG A 80 22.79 -0.77 7.62
CA ARG A 80 22.22 -1.33 6.41
C ARG A 80 21.11 -2.34 6.72
N THR A 81 19.88 -2.08 6.26
CA THR A 81 18.71 -2.93 6.52
C THR A 81 18.21 -3.68 5.30
N THR A 82 18.56 -3.18 4.09
CA THR A 82 18.16 -3.77 2.82
C THR A 82 19.34 -3.83 1.85
N ASN A 83 19.17 -4.56 0.73
CA ASN A 83 20.13 -4.58 -0.38
C ASN A 83 19.83 -3.48 -1.42
N MET A 84 18.92 -2.57 -1.13
CA MET A 84 18.56 -1.46 -2.02
C MET A 84 19.39 -0.22 -1.72
N ILE A 85 19.80 0.48 -2.77
CA ILE A 85 20.50 1.77 -2.69
C ILE A 85 19.77 2.81 -3.52
N ILE A 86 19.48 3.98 -2.93
CA ILE A 86 18.92 5.10 -3.68
C ILE A 86 20.03 5.74 -4.51
N THR A 87 19.93 5.63 -5.84
CA THR A 87 20.93 6.16 -6.77
C THR A 87 20.45 7.41 -7.49
N HIS A 88 19.16 7.54 -7.72
CA HIS A 88 18.55 8.66 -8.44
C HIS A 88 17.27 9.11 -7.75
N CYS A 89 16.92 10.37 -7.93
CA CYS A 89 15.65 10.90 -7.45
C CYS A 89 15.09 11.96 -8.39
N TRP A 90 13.76 12.05 -8.41
CA TRP A 90 13.00 13.07 -9.12
C TRP A 90 11.89 13.64 -8.26
N ASP A 91 11.63 14.92 -8.39
CA ASP A 91 10.43 15.59 -7.90
C ASP A 91 9.96 16.60 -8.96
N ARG A 92 8.65 16.88 -8.99
CA ARG A 92 8.07 17.91 -9.84
C ARG A 92 8.70 19.30 -9.59
N GLU A 93 9.15 19.56 -8.37
CA GLU A 93 9.94 20.73 -8.00
C GLU A 93 11.41 20.30 -7.89
N TYR A 94 12.18 20.64 -8.91
CA TYR A 94 13.57 20.17 -9.04
C TYR A 94 14.43 20.49 -7.81
N GLU A 95 14.20 21.64 -7.15
CA GLU A 95 14.90 22.04 -5.93
C GLU A 95 14.69 21.04 -4.79
N ARG A 96 13.53 20.39 -4.72
CA ARG A 96 13.28 19.30 -3.75
C ARG A 96 14.10 18.07 -4.08
N ALA A 97 14.20 17.70 -5.35
CA ALA A 97 15.07 16.62 -5.78
C ALA A 97 16.55 16.90 -5.47
N GLU A 98 17.02 18.13 -5.70
CA GLU A 98 18.38 18.55 -5.35
C GLU A 98 18.63 18.48 -3.83
N ALA A 99 17.68 18.95 -3.02
CA ALA A 99 17.78 18.91 -1.55
C ALA A 99 17.84 17.45 -1.05
N PHE A 100 16.99 16.58 -1.60
CA PHE A 100 17.00 15.16 -1.30
C PHE A 100 18.32 14.49 -1.74
N ALA A 101 18.77 14.78 -2.96
CA ALA A 101 20.01 14.24 -3.50
C ALA A 101 21.22 14.63 -2.65
N LYS A 102 21.28 15.88 -2.21
CA LYS A 102 22.32 16.37 -1.31
C LYS A 102 22.29 15.64 0.04
N LYS A 103 21.08 15.39 0.59
CA LYS A 103 20.90 14.71 1.88
C LYS A 103 21.30 13.24 1.84
N PHE A 104 20.97 12.53 0.77
CA PHE A 104 21.12 11.08 0.67
C PHE A 104 22.26 10.62 -0.28
N GLY A 105 22.96 11.55 -0.92
CA GLY A 105 24.10 11.25 -1.77
C GLY A 105 23.73 10.64 -3.13
N CYS A 106 22.49 10.82 -3.60
CA CYS A 106 22.03 10.32 -4.91
C CYS A 106 22.08 11.42 -5.98
N THR A 107 21.63 11.11 -7.20
CA THR A 107 21.59 12.05 -8.34
C THR A 107 20.18 12.57 -8.54
N ALA A 108 19.96 13.89 -8.44
CA ALA A 108 18.74 14.53 -8.87
C ALA A 108 18.64 14.57 -10.40
N VAL A 109 17.48 14.23 -10.95
CA VAL A 109 17.21 14.31 -12.38
C VAL A 109 16.13 15.35 -12.66
N LYS A 110 16.13 15.93 -13.87
CA LYS A 110 15.21 17.02 -14.24
C LYS A 110 13.88 16.50 -14.75
N ASN A 111 13.90 15.43 -15.57
CA ASN A 111 12.69 14.84 -16.12
C ASN A 111 12.37 13.54 -15.39
N TYR A 112 11.09 13.24 -15.23
CA TYR A 112 10.64 12.05 -14.49
C TYR A 112 11.09 10.73 -15.13
N ASP A 113 11.40 10.71 -16.44
CA ASP A 113 11.85 9.56 -17.21
C ASP A 113 13.37 9.46 -17.33
N ASP A 114 14.14 10.43 -16.87
CA ASP A 114 15.61 10.44 -16.95
C ASP A 114 16.28 9.28 -16.18
N MET A 115 15.56 8.60 -15.31
CA MET A 115 16.08 7.44 -14.55
C MET A 115 15.87 6.10 -15.28
N VAL A 116 15.12 6.06 -16.40
CA VAL A 116 14.89 4.83 -17.17
C VAL A 116 16.21 4.22 -17.64
N GLY A 117 16.38 2.91 -17.43
CA GLY A 117 17.60 2.17 -17.74
C GLY A 117 18.77 2.42 -16.77
N LYS A 118 18.65 3.33 -15.82
CA LYS A 118 19.68 3.63 -14.81
C LYS A 118 19.41 2.98 -13.47
N VAL A 119 18.17 2.53 -13.25
CA VAL A 119 17.71 1.93 -11.99
C VAL A 119 17.14 0.54 -12.21
N ASP A 120 17.22 -0.31 -11.20
CA ASP A 120 16.73 -1.68 -11.22
C ASP A 120 15.29 -1.77 -10.67
N GLY A 121 14.83 -0.73 -9.98
CA GLY A 121 13.47 -0.58 -9.47
C GLY A 121 13.11 0.88 -9.23
N LEU A 122 11.82 1.19 -9.33
CA LEU A 122 11.27 2.51 -9.10
C LEU A 122 10.38 2.52 -7.86
N VAL A 123 10.52 3.54 -7.01
CA VAL A 123 9.64 3.81 -5.86
C VAL A 123 8.93 5.14 -6.04
N CYS A 124 7.63 5.09 -6.30
CA CYS A 124 6.74 6.24 -6.31
C CYS A 124 6.24 6.47 -4.89
N ALA A 125 6.78 7.46 -4.19
CA ALA A 125 6.64 7.60 -2.74
C ALA A 125 5.61 8.66 -2.30
N GLY A 126 5.20 9.56 -3.19
CA GLY A 126 4.28 10.65 -2.90
C GLY A 126 2.81 10.22 -2.81
N PHE A 127 1.98 11.11 -2.29
CA PHE A 127 0.53 10.95 -2.25
C PHE A 127 -0.17 11.95 -3.16
N ASN A 128 0.46 13.10 -3.43
CA ASN A 128 -0.13 14.17 -4.22
C ASN A 128 -0.19 13.82 -5.71
N GLU A 129 0.73 12.99 -6.16
CA GLU A 129 0.92 12.60 -7.55
C GLU A 129 0.08 11.41 -7.99
N CYS A 130 -0.76 10.84 -7.12
CA CYS A 130 -1.51 9.61 -7.41
C CYS A 130 -2.40 9.69 -8.66
N LYS A 131 -2.92 10.87 -8.98
CA LYS A 131 -3.70 11.09 -10.22
C LYS A 131 -2.85 10.87 -11.49
N TRP A 132 -1.55 11.08 -11.41
CA TRP A 132 -0.64 11.06 -12.57
C TRP A 132 0.25 9.80 -12.61
N TRP A 133 0.05 8.83 -11.70
CA TRP A 133 0.89 7.63 -11.68
C TRP A 133 0.96 6.94 -13.03
N VAL A 134 -0.14 6.82 -13.76
CA VAL A 134 -0.13 6.16 -15.08
C VAL A 134 0.89 6.81 -16.03
N LYS A 135 0.99 8.13 -16.01
CA LYS A 135 1.93 8.88 -16.82
C LYS A 135 3.37 8.73 -16.32
N LEU A 136 3.57 8.90 -15.02
CA LEU A 136 4.89 8.90 -14.40
C LEU A 136 5.56 7.52 -14.46
N VAL A 137 4.78 6.42 -14.30
CA VAL A 137 5.35 5.06 -14.33
C VAL A 137 5.42 4.45 -15.73
N ARG A 138 4.69 4.99 -16.72
CA ARG A 138 4.66 4.45 -18.08
C ARG A 138 6.04 4.16 -18.67
N PRO A 139 7.00 5.11 -18.73
CA PRO A 139 8.29 4.85 -19.38
C PRO A 139 9.10 3.75 -18.66
N TYR A 140 8.90 3.59 -17.35
CA TYR A 140 9.55 2.52 -16.59
C TYR A 140 8.91 1.17 -16.83
N LEU A 141 7.58 1.10 -16.85
CA LEU A 141 6.86 -0.15 -17.16
C LEU A 141 7.16 -0.60 -18.59
N GLU A 142 7.16 0.32 -19.55
CA GLU A 142 7.53 0.03 -20.95
C GLU A 142 8.98 -0.46 -21.08
N ALA A 143 9.88 0.00 -20.21
CA ALA A 143 11.26 -0.50 -20.11
C ALA A 143 11.39 -1.81 -19.30
N GLY A 144 10.29 -2.36 -18.80
CA GLY A 144 10.30 -3.57 -17.98
C GLY A 144 10.81 -3.36 -16.55
N THR A 145 10.89 -2.12 -16.06
CA THR A 145 11.37 -1.81 -14.71
C THR A 145 10.27 -2.09 -13.67
N PRO A 146 10.54 -2.88 -12.62
CA PRO A 146 9.60 -3.07 -11.52
C PRO A 146 9.28 -1.76 -10.81
N CYS A 147 7.99 -1.51 -10.50
CA CYS A 147 7.55 -0.27 -9.89
C CYS A 147 6.75 -0.51 -8.61
N PHE A 148 7.20 0.10 -7.52
CA PHE A 148 6.35 0.30 -6.36
C PHE A 148 5.57 1.60 -6.53
N ILE A 149 4.24 1.51 -6.43
CA ILE A 149 3.32 2.64 -6.57
C ILE A 149 2.60 2.83 -5.24
N ASN A 150 2.78 3.98 -4.62
CA ASN A 150 2.15 4.26 -3.33
C ASN A 150 0.61 4.34 -3.47
N ARG A 151 -0.07 4.10 -2.36
CA ARG A 151 -1.54 4.17 -2.28
C ARG A 151 -2.02 5.64 -2.31
N PRO A 152 -3.21 5.92 -2.83
CA PRO A 152 -4.03 5.01 -3.63
C PRO A 152 -3.39 4.72 -4.99
N PHE A 153 -3.70 3.55 -5.55
CA PHE A 153 -3.09 3.09 -6.81
C PHE A 153 -3.46 3.95 -8.01
N ALA A 154 -4.72 4.38 -8.08
CA ALA A 154 -5.25 5.26 -9.12
C ALA A 154 -6.55 5.94 -8.65
N TYR A 155 -6.92 7.01 -9.33
CA TYR A 155 -8.18 7.74 -9.11
C TYR A 155 -9.29 7.36 -10.12
N SER A 156 -9.00 6.46 -11.08
CA SER A 156 -10.00 5.85 -11.97
C SER A 156 -9.64 4.39 -12.24
N MET A 157 -10.65 3.58 -12.58
CA MET A 157 -10.39 2.20 -13.03
C MET A 157 -9.72 2.17 -14.40
N LYS A 158 -9.95 3.17 -15.24
CA LYS A 158 -9.27 3.34 -16.52
C LYS A 158 -7.75 3.40 -16.33
N ASP A 159 -7.27 4.25 -15.42
CA ASP A 159 -5.84 4.40 -15.13
C ASP A 159 -5.26 3.16 -14.45
N ALA A 160 -5.99 2.58 -13.49
CA ALA A 160 -5.57 1.34 -12.84
C ALA A 160 -5.39 0.19 -13.85
N LYS A 161 -6.33 0.01 -14.77
CA LYS A 161 -6.25 -1.00 -15.82
C LYS A 161 -5.10 -0.72 -16.79
N GLU A 162 -4.84 0.53 -17.11
CA GLU A 162 -3.73 0.91 -17.98
C GLU A 162 -2.37 0.59 -17.34
N ILE A 163 -2.16 0.91 -16.07
CA ILE A 163 -0.94 0.54 -15.36
C ILE A 163 -0.77 -1.00 -15.36
N VAL A 164 -1.84 -1.73 -15.08
CA VAL A 164 -1.82 -3.21 -15.10
C VAL A 164 -1.54 -3.76 -16.51
N ARG A 165 -2.12 -3.16 -17.54
CA ARG A 165 -1.83 -3.55 -18.95
C ARG A 165 -0.35 -3.37 -19.27
N LEU A 166 0.22 -2.20 -18.97
CA LEU A 166 1.64 -1.91 -19.17
C LEU A 166 2.53 -2.91 -18.42
N SER A 167 2.20 -3.20 -17.16
CA SER A 167 2.90 -4.19 -16.35
C SER A 167 2.90 -5.57 -16.99
N LYS A 168 1.73 -6.05 -17.46
CA LYS A 168 1.58 -7.36 -18.11
C LYS A 168 2.34 -7.45 -19.45
N GLU A 169 2.15 -6.45 -20.31
CA GLU A 169 2.74 -6.45 -21.65
C GLU A 169 4.27 -6.39 -21.63
N ASN A 170 4.86 -5.72 -20.65
CA ASN A 170 6.30 -5.53 -20.57
C ASN A 170 6.98 -6.41 -19.50
N ASN A 171 6.24 -7.33 -18.89
CA ASN A 171 6.74 -8.15 -17.77
C ASN A 171 7.42 -7.30 -16.69
N ALA A 172 6.83 -6.15 -16.37
CA ALA A 172 7.29 -5.20 -15.36
C ALA A 172 6.45 -5.37 -14.08
N PRO A 173 6.94 -6.07 -13.06
CA PRO A 173 6.18 -6.26 -11.82
C PRO A 173 5.78 -4.94 -11.17
N ILE A 174 4.57 -4.92 -10.60
CA ILE A 174 4.08 -3.78 -9.83
C ILE A 174 3.70 -4.20 -8.42
N LEU A 175 3.84 -3.29 -7.48
CA LEU A 175 3.38 -3.45 -6.11
C LEU A 175 2.70 -2.16 -5.67
N CYS A 176 1.43 -2.29 -5.25
CA CYS A 176 0.75 -1.24 -4.52
C CYS A 176 0.23 -1.83 -3.22
N THR A 177 0.72 -1.33 -2.12
CA THR A 177 0.38 -1.86 -0.80
C THR A 177 0.47 -0.77 0.26
N ASP A 178 -0.03 -1.10 1.44
CA ASP A 178 -0.03 -0.27 2.62
C ASP A 178 0.63 -1.02 3.79
N GLU A 179 1.26 -0.31 4.68
CA GLU A 179 1.89 -0.91 5.85
C GLU A 179 0.91 -1.68 6.73
N ARG A 180 -0.39 -1.31 6.72
CA ARG A 180 -1.43 -1.98 7.50
C ARG A 180 -1.75 -3.39 7.00
N GLU A 181 -1.38 -3.71 5.77
CA GLU A 181 -1.51 -5.09 5.25
C GLU A 181 -0.49 -6.05 5.88
N TYR A 182 0.58 -5.53 6.51
CA TYR A 182 1.70 -6.31 7.05
C TYR A 182 1.82 -6.29 8.57
N ILE A 183 1.08 -5.43 9.27
CA ILE A 183 1.17 -5.38 10.73
C ILE A 183 0.77 -6.72 11.34
N GLN A 184 1.37 -7.03 12.50
CA GLN A 184 1.13 -8.29 13.20
C GLN A 184 -0.37 -8.56 13.42
N GLN A 185 -1.16 -7.52 13.70
CA GLN A 185 -2.59 -7.62 13.91
C GLN A 185 -3.33 -8.08 12.66
N ALA A 186 -2.95 -7.61 11.47
CA ALA A 186 -3.53 -8.08 10.22
C ALA A 186 -3.22 -9.56 9.97
N VAL A 187 -1.97 -9.96 10.22
CA VAL A 187 -1.53 -11.35 10.07
C VAL A 187 -2.26 -12.27 11.06
N VAL A 188 -2.35 -11.89 12.34
CA VAL A 188 -3.03 -12.66 13.37
C VAL A 188 -4.52 -12.77 13.08
N ALA A 189 -5.17 -11.64 12.71
CA ALA A 189 -6.60 -11.62 12.37
C ALA A 189 -6.90 -12.48 11.15
N ARG A 190 -6.09 -12.39 10.09
CA ARG A 190 -6.24 -13.23 8.90
C ARG A 190 -6.11 -14.71 9.22
N ASN A 191 -5.08 -15.12 9.96
CA ASN A 191 -4.89 -16.51 10.37
C ASN A 191 -6.08 -17.01 11.20
N LYS A 192 -6.67 -16.14 12.01
CA LYS A 192 -7.85 -16.47 12.80
C LYS A 192 -9.09 -16.65 11.93
N VAL A 193 -9.30 -15.79 10.95
CA VAL A 193 -10.37 -15.94 9.95
C VAL A 193 -10.21 -17.23 9.17
N GLU A 194 -9.01 -17.55 8.71
CA GLU A 194 -8.74 -18.84 8.04
C GLU A 194 -8.99 -20.03 8.95
N GLN A 195 -8.65 -19.94 10.24
CA GLN A 195 -8.99 -20.98 11.21
C GLN A 195 -10.52 -21.16 11.35
N PHE A 196 -11.27 -20.06 11.47
CA PHE A 196 -12.73 -20.13 11.58
C PHE A 196 -13.35 -20.79 10.34
N LEU A 197 -12.85 -20.49 9.13
CA LEU A 197 -13.32 -21.16 7.92
C LEU A 197 -13.01 -22.65 7.93
N ARG A 198 -11.81 -23.07 8.34
CA ARG A 198 -11.45 -24.49 8.49
C ARG A 198 -12.32 -25.22 9.52
N ASP A 199 -12.73 -24.51 10.57
CA ASP A 199 -13.60 -25.04 11.63
C ASP A 199 -15.08 -25.01 11.23
N GLY A 200 -15.42 -24.59 9.99
CA GLY A 200 -16.78 -24.49 9.47
C GLY A 200 -17.63 -23.42 10.15
N ARG A 201 -17.01 -22.36 10.69
CA ARG A 201 -17.73 -21.28 11.36
C ARG A 201 -18.46 -20.39 10.37
N THR A 202 -19.63 -19.92 10.79
CA THR A 202 -20.41 -18.92 10.06
C THR A 202 -20.12 -17.53 10.59
N PHE A 203 -19.67 -16.61 9.72
CA PHE A 203 -19.46 -15.22 10.06
C PHE A 203 -20.80 -14.50 10.15
N LEU A 204 -20.94 -13.66 11.18
CA LEU A 204 -22.15 -12.85 11.43
C LEU A 204 -21.90 -11.36 11.15
N GLY A 205 -20.66 -10.91 11.29
CA GLY A 205 -20.22 -9.54 11.06
C GLY A 205 -18.85 -9.29 11.65
N ALA A 206 -18.31 -8.11 11.38
CA ALA A 206 -17.10 -7.64 12.03
C ALA A 206 -17.15 -6.11 12.22
N ASP A 207 -16.53 -5.63 13.30
CA ASP A 207 -16.40 -4.22 13.63
C ASP A 207 -14.93 -3.88 13.83
N SER A 208 -14.52 -2.74 13.28
CA SER A 208 -13.14 -2.26 13.34
C SER A 208 -13.10 -0.77 13.68
N THR A 209 -12.04 -0.36 14.33
CA THR A 209 -11.64 1.06 14.40
C THR A 209 -10.31 1.26 13.73
N ASN A 210 -10.09 2.43 13.15
CA ASN A 210 -8.81 2.80 12.56
C ASN A 210 -8.60 4.31 12.63
N ALA A 211 -7.33 4.72 12.60
CA ALA A 211 -7.00 6.12 12.42
C ALA A 211 -7.56 6.62 11.10
N SER A 212 -8.05 7.82 11.14
CA SER A 212 -8.56 8.49 9.97
C SER A 212 -7.84 9.80 9.72
N GLY A 213 -7.82 10.17 8.53
CA GLY A 213 -7.58 11.42 7.92
C GLY A 213 -8.41 11.46 6.66
N GLU A 214 -7.98 12.16 5.68
CA GLU A 214 -8.60 12.20 4.37
C GLU A 214 -8.65 10.79 3.73
N TRP A 215 -9.77 10.46 3.06
CA TRP A 215 -10.04 9.10 2.56
C TRP A 215 -8.91 8.53 1.69
N SER A 216 -8.39 9.33 0.77
CA SER A 216 -7.36 8.88 -0.16
C SER A 216 -5.98 8.76 0.49
N GLN A 217 -5.71 9.48 1.57
CA GLN A 217 -4.40 9.49 2.22
C GLN A 217 -4.34 8.60 3.46
N HIS A 218 -5.27 8.75 4.39
CA HIS A 218 -5.26 8.05 5.68
C HIS A 218 -6.44 7.09 5.86
N GLY A 219 -7.62 7.43 5.35
CA GLY A 219 -8.79 6.55 5.44
C GLY A 219 -8.57 5.21 4.73
N VAL A 220 -7.81 5.22 3.64
CA VAL A 220 -7.43 4.03 2.88
C VAL A 220 -6.63 3.00 3.70
N HIS A 221 -5.92 3.41 4.75
CA HIS A 221 -5.21 2.48 5.65
C HIS A 221 -6.14 1.43 6.25
N GLY A 222 -7.30 1.89 6.74
CA GLY A 222 -8.28 0.99 7.32
C GLY A 222 -8.89 0.04 6.31
N LEU A 223 -9.21 0.52 5.12
CA LEU A 223 -9.67 -0.33 4.03
C LEU A 223 -8.64 -1.43 3.73
N TYR A 224 -7.36 -1.09 3.55
CA TYR A 224 -6.33 -2.06 3.21
C TYR A 224 -6.10 -3.08 4.33
N PHE A 225 -6.19 -2.67 5.59
CA PHE A 225 -6.19 -3.59 6.73
C PHE A 225 -7.33 -4.62 6.62
N LEU A 226 -8.57 -4.16 6.39
CA LEU A 226 -9.73 -5.07 6.28
C LEU A 226 -9.60 -6.01 5.08
N LEU A 227 -9.16 -5.51 3.93
CA LEU A 227 -8.96 -6.35 2.75
C LEU A 227 -7.82 -7.36 2.92
N ALA A 228 -6.79 -7.04 3.70
CA ALA A 228 -5.75 -8.01 4.06
C ALA A 228 -6.31 -9.15 4.93
N VAL A 229 -7.28 -8.86 5.79
CA VAL A 229 -7.91 -9.84 6.69
C VAL A 229 -8.98 -10.67 5.98
N PHE A 230 -9.92 -10.03 5.27
CA PHE A 230 -11.11 -10.68 4.71
C PHE A 230 -11.02 -10.92 3.19
N GLY A 231 -9.99 -10.39 2.51
CA GLY A 231 -9.88 -10.46 1.05
C GLY A 231 -10.70 -9.39 0.33
N THR A 232 -10.64 -9.41 -1.01
CA THR A 232 -11.22 -8.39 -1.88
C THR A 232 -12.59 -8.76 -2.47
N ASN A 233 -13.18 -9.90 -2.08
CA ASN A 233 -14.48 -10.33 -2.60
C ASN A 233 -15.65 -9.54 -1.99
N VAL A 234 -15.55 -8.22 -2.02
CA VAL A 234 -16.56 -7.29 -1.52
C VAL A 234 -17.64 -7.09 -2.57
N LYS A 235 -18.89 -7.35 -2.21
CA LYS A 235 -20.05 -7.18 -3.07
C LYS A 235 -20.49 -5.75 -3.19
N LYS A 236 -20.65 -5.10 -2.03
CA LYS A 236 -21.08 -3.70 -1.95
C LYS A 236 -20.27 -2.95 -0.90
N VAL A 237 -20.19 -1.65 -1.08
CA VAL A 237 -19.51 -0.75 -0.15
C VAL A 237 -20.32 0.52 0.07
N SER A 238 -20.29 1.03 1.29
CA SER A 238 -20.73 2.39 1.62
C SER A 238 -19.65 3.12 2.40
N TYR A 239 -19.57 4.43 2.20
CA TYR A 239 -18.69 5.30 2.97
C TYR A 239 -19.40 6.61 3.28
N VAL A 240 -19.39 7.00 4.54
CA VAL A 240 -19.94 8.27 5.03
C VAL A 240 -18.86 8.97 5.82
N ALA A 241 -18.62 10.23 5.54
CA ALA A 241 -17.70 11.07 6.30
C ALA A 241 -18.23 12.50 6.44
N ASP A 242 -17.70 13.26 7.38
CA ASP A 242 -17.93 14.69 7.43
C ASP A 242 -17.22 15.40 6.26
N GLY A 243 -17.75 16.50 5.79
CA GLY A 243 -17.47 17.15 4.49
C GLY A 243 -16.03 17.66 4.22
N TRP A 244 -15.08 16.98 4.60
CA TRP A 244 -13.67 17.10 4.85
C TRP A 244 -12.75 17.65 3.76
N TRP A 245 -12.96 17.29 2.52
CA TRP A 245 -11.94 17.55 1.49
C TRP A 245 -11.98 18.95 0.87
N LYS A 246 -13.03 19.70 1.15
CA LYS A 246 -13.18 21.08 0.65
C LYS A 246 -12.37 22.12 1.45
N GLU A 247 -11.93 21.77 2.64
CA GLU A 247 -11.29 22.69 3.59
C GLU A 247 -9.75 22.54 3.63
N LYS A 248 -9.16 21.87 2.66
CA LYS A 248 -7.75 21.53 2.67
C LYS A 248 -6.81 22.69 2.40
N THR A 249 -5.67 22.62 3.06
CA THR A 249 -4.44 23.29 2.64
C THR A 249 -3.41 22.26 2.18
N PRO A 250 -2.43 22.64 1.33
CA PRO A 250 -1.41 21.71 0.82
C PRO A 250 -0.62 20.96 1.88
N THR A 251 -0.56 21.47 3.09
CA THR A 251 0.25 20.96 4.21
C THR A 251 -0.58 20.40 5.36
N ALA A 252 -1.92 20.52 5.33
CA ALA A 252 -2.79 20.09 6.41
C ALA A 252 -3.35 18.70 6.14
N THR A 253 -3.00 17.74 6.98
CA THR A 253 -3.73 16.49 7.11
C THR A 253 -5.06 16.78 7.78
N LEU A 254 -6.16 16.63 7.05
CA LEU A 254 -7.47 16.85 7.61
C LEU A 254 -7.86 15.75 8.58
N GLN A 255 -8.37 16.19 9.71
CA GLN A 255 -9.02 15.34 10.67
C GLN A 255 -10.48 15.23 10.28
N HIS A 256 -10.97 14.03 10.02
CA HIS A 256 -12.38 13.79 9.84
C HIS A 256 -12.76 12.42 10.38
N TYR A 257 -14.03 12.26 10.56
CA TYR A 257 -14.63 11.05 11.06
C TYR A 257 -15.44 10.42 9.93
N GLY A 258 -15.35 9.12 9.82
CA GLY A 258 -16.08 8.41 8.79
C GLY A 258 -16.46 7.00 9.21
N GLN A 259 -17.38 6.44 8.47
CA GLN A 259 -17.78 5.04 8.59
C GLN A 259 -17.75 4.37 7.22
N LEU A 260 -16.98 3.30 7.14
CA LEU A 260 -16.91 2.40 6.00
C LEU A 260 -17.68 1.13 6.31
N ASN A 261 -18.49 0.63 5.37
CA ASN A 261 -19.12 -0.68 5.48
C ASN A 261 -18.86 -1.49 4.21
N LEU A 262 -18.39 -2.70 4.38
CA LEU A 262 -18.11 -3.67 3.32
C LEU A 262 -19.08 -4.84 3.45
N LEU A 263 -19.92 -5.07 2.45
CA LEU A 263 -20.80 -6.22 2.38
C LEU A 263 -20.12 -7.33 1.57
N TYR A 264 -19.96 -8.47 2.19
CA TYR A 264 -19.52 -9.72 1.57
C TYR A 264 -20.72 -10.65 1.35
N ASP A 265 -20.81 -11.29 0.18
CA ASP A 265 -21.82 -12.31 -0.14
C ASP A 265 -21.44 -13.70 0.40
N GLY A 266 -20.54 -13.74 1.33
CA GLY A 266 -19.87 -14.90 1.89
C GLY A 266 -18.37 -14.66 1.93
N LEU A 267 -17.64 -15.59 2.50
CA LEU A 267 -16.19 -15.53 2.59
C LEU A 267 -15.59 -16.85 2.15
N SER A 268 -14.66 -16.79 1.22
CA SER A 268 -13.86 -17.95 0.80
C SER A 268 -12.40 -17.59 0.79
N MET A 269 -11.58 -18.48 1.31
CA MET A 269 -10.13 -18.33 1.31
C MET A 269 -9.47 -19.64 0.89
N ASP A 270 -8.52 -19.54 -0.03
CA ASP A 270 -7.82 -20.69 -0.58
C ASP A 270 -7.21 -21.58 0.51
N GLY A 271 -7.58 -22.87 0.49
CA GLY A 271 -7.14 -23.87 1.44
C GLY A 271 -7.62 -23.70 2.88
N ALA A 272 -8.54 -22.75 3.13
CA ALA A 272 -9.17 -22.57 4.44
C ALA A 272 -10.67 -22.91 4.43
N GLY A 273 -11.31 -22.93 3.25
CA GLY A 273 -12.73 -23.20 3.12
C GLY A 273 -13.57 -21.95 2.85
N SER A 274 -14.90 -22.09 3.05
CA SER A 274 -15.84 -21.01 2.78
C SER A 274 -16.95 -20.92 3.83
N SER A 275 -17.53 -19.73 3.96
CA SER A 275 -18.78 -19.44 4.64
C SER A 275 -19.69 -18.72 3.66
N GLU A 276 -20.86 -19.29 3.34
CA GLU A 276 -21.75 -18.76 2.30
C GLU A 276 -22.71 -17.69 2.79
N ARG A 277 -22.71 -17.41 4.09
CA ARG A 277 -23.60 -16.40 4.67
C ARG A 277 -23.10 -15.00 4.37
N PRO A 278 -23.94 -14.09 3.84
CA PRO A 278 -23.59 -12.68 3.74
C PRO A 278 -23.35 -12.05 5.10
N PHE A 279 -22.34 -11.18 5.19
CA PHE A 279 -22.03 -10.44 6.42
C PHE A 279 -21.46 -9.06 6.08
N ILE A 280 -21.51 -8.16 7.06
CA ILE A 280 -20.97 -6.81 6.93
C ILE A 280 -19.73 -6.67 7.83
N VAL A 281 -18.71 -6.06 7.29
CA VAL A 281 -17.55 -5.52 8.03
C VAL A 281 -17.69 -4.02 8.09
N SER A 282 -17.85 -3.48 9.30
CA SER A 282 -17.95 -2.04 9.54
C SER A 282 -16.65 -1.51 10.13
N GLN A 283 -16.25 -0.31 9.70
CA GLN A 283 -15.08 0.36 10.26
C GLN A 283 -15.38 1.80 10.60
N HIS A 284 -15.14 2.17 11.86
CA HIS A 284 -15.14 3.55 12.32
C HIS A 284 -13.75 4.15 12.11
N GLN A 285 -13.71 5.26 11.41
CA GLN A 285 -12.51 6.05 11.21
C GLN A 285 -12.52 7.22 12.20
N CYS A 286 -11.60 7.21 13.13
CA CYS A 286 -11.54 8.15 14.25
C CYS A 286 -10.15 8.79 14.33
N TRP A 287 -10.10 10.12 14.29
CA TRP A 287 -8.90 10.88 14.59
C TRP A 287 -8.98 11.42 16.04
N PRO A 288 -7.87 11.64 16.77
CA PRO A 288 -6.46 11.53 16.39
C PRO A 288 -5.76 10.22 16.81
N LYS A 289 -6.46 9.27 17.37
CA LYS A 289 -5.83 8.06 17.91
C LYS A 289 -6.05 6.87 16.98
N ALA A 290 -4.95 6.36 16.51
CA ALA A 290 -4.86 5.31 15.52
C ALA A 290 -4.85 3.91 16.13
N ASP A 291 -5.74 3.63 17.06
CA ASP A 291 -5.86 2.27 17.59
C ASP A 291 -6.61 1.42 16.56
N ILE A 292 -5.92 0.44 15.99
CA ILE A 292 -6.59 -0.55 15.17
C ILE A 292 -7.18 -1.60 16.09
N SER A 293 -8.49 -1.72 16.05
CA SER A 293 -9.20 -2.82 16.67
C SER A 293 -9.98 -3.59 15.62
N LEU A 294 -10.16 -4.87 15.84
CA LEU A 294 -11.04 -5.70 15.03
C LEU A 294 -11.75 -6.68 15.95
N ARG A 295 -13.07 -6.70 15.86
CA ARG A 295 -13.93 -7.69 16.49
C ARG A 295 -14.66 -8.49 15.41
N ILE A 296 -14.60 -9.81 15.49
CA ILE A 296 -15.28 -10.72 14.58
C ILE A 296 -16.36 -11.47 15.35
N SER A 297 -17.59 -11.39 14.84
CA SER A 297 -18.74 -12.14 15.35
C SER A 297 -18.95 -13.39 14.49
N HIS A 298 -19.05 -14.55 15.12
CA HIS A 298 -19.32 -15.82 14.44
C HIS A 298 -20.34 -16.66 15.25
N ASP A 299 -20.80 -17.74 14.68
CA ASP A 299 -21.88 -18.59 15.24
C ASP A 299 -21.61 -19.15 16.64
N MET A 300 -20.36 -19.18 17.09
CA MET A 300 -19.97 -19.68 18.41
C MET A 300 -19.50 -18.57 19.37
N GLY A 301 -19.57 -17.29 18.99
CA GLY A 301 -19.20 -16.18 19.87
C GLY A 301 -18.47 -15.03 19.21
N LEU A 302 -17.61 -14.40 19.97
CA LEU A 302 -16.83 -13.23 19.55
C LEU A 302 -15.35 -13.51 19.69
N TRP A 303 -14.60 -12.96 18.75
CA TRP A 303 -13.14 -12.86 18.83
C TRP A 303 -12.72 -11.44 18.56
N ASP A 304 -11.77 -10.91 19.33
CA ASP A 304 -11.26 -9.57 19.13
C ASP A 304 -9.74 -9.50 19.18
N ILE A 305 -9.19 -8.48 18.53
CA ILE A 305 -7.80 -8.08 18.61
C ILE A 305 -7.73 -6.55 18.71
N GLN A 306 -6.89 -6.09 19.59
CA GLN A 306 -6.63 -4.66 19.75
C GLN A 306 -5.14 -4.40 19.54
N HIS A 307 -4.85 -3.29 18.92
CA HIS A 307 -3.52 -2.74 18.82
C HIS A 307 -3.53 -1.38 19.50
N GLU A 308 -2.88 -1.29 20.62
CA GLU A 308 -2.59 0.02 21.22
C GLU A 308 -1.65 0.75 20.27
N ALA A 309 -2.16 1.78 19.61
CA ALA A 309 -1.30 2.72 18.94
C ALA A 309 -0.44 3.36 20.01
N THR A 310 0.83 3.07 19.98
CA THR A 310 1.77 3.84 20.77
C THR A 310 1.68 5.28 20.29
N THR A 311 1.04 6.10 21.12
CA THR A 311 0.73 7.48 20.82
C THR A 311 1.97 8.29 20.44
N GLY A 312 1.90 8.96 19.33
CA GLY A 312 2.53 10.27 19.16
C GLY A 312 3.96 10.34 18.66
N ASP A 313 4.80 9.36 18.84
CA ASP A 313 6.21 9.52 18.49
C ASP A 313 6.57 8.88 17.15
N ASN A 314 6.92 9.73 16.19
CA ASN A 314 7.60 9.33 14.95
C ASN A 314 9.04 8.85 15.26
N THR A 315 9.18 7.96 16.26
CA THR A 315 10.46 7.48 16.74
C THR A 315 10.76 6.08 16.25
N PHE A 316 12.04 5.79 16.06
CA PHE A 316 12.53 4.43 16.08
C PHE A 316 12.30 3.84 17.50
N PRO A 317 11.81 2.59 17.66
CA PRO A 317 11.66 1.55 16.64
C PRO A 317 10.26 1.46 15.99
N ARG A 318 9.27 2.28 16.41
CA ARG A 318 7.89 2.18 15.93
C ARG A 318 7.75 2.28 14.41
N HIS A 319 8.29 3.32 13.80
CA HIS A 319 8.25 3.49 12.34
C HIS A 319 8.94 2.36 11.62
N PHE A 320 10.04 1.85 12.17
CA PHE A 320 10.74 0.70 11.60
C PHE A 320 9.81 -0.52 11.53
N TYR A 321 9.21 -0.92 12.65
CA TYR A 321 8.35 -2.10 12.67
C TYR A 321 7.08 -1.94 11.82
N LEU A 322 6.59 -0.73 11.68
CA LEU A 322 5.41 -0.44 10.88
C LEU A 322 5.71 -0.48 9.37
N PHE A 323 6.78 0.17 8.93
CA PHE A 323 7.05 0.41 7.51
C PHE A 323 8.08 -0.56 6.90
N PHE A 324 8.95 -1.13 7.69
CA PHE A 324 9.99 -2.03 7.19
C PHE A 324 9.46 -3.24 6.40
N PRO A 325 8.37 -3.90 6.79
CA PRO A 325 7.79 -4.98 5.98
C PRO A 325 7.41 -4.54 4.56
N THR A 326 6.91 -3.31 4.39
CA THR A 326 6.61 -2.74 3.07
C THR A 326 7.89 -2.54 2.24
N VAL A 327 8.96 -2.04 2.86
CA VAL A 327 10.25 -1.86 2.19
C VAL A 327 10.89 -3.20 1.82
N LEU A 328 10.76 -4.23 2.65
CA LEU A 328 11.18 -5.59 2.31
C LEU A 328 10.35 -6.18 1.16
N ALA A 329 9.07 -5.86 1.07
CA ALA A 329 8.25 -6.28 -0.05
C ALA A 329 8.71 -5.64 -1.37
N MET A 330 9.09 -4.36 -1.34
CA MET A 330 9.73 -3.68 -2.49
C MET A 330 11.02 -4.41 -2.89
N GLN A 331 11.92 -4.64 -1.93
CA GLN A 331 13.17 -5.35 -2.18
C GLN A 331 12.93 -6.70 -2.83
N ARG A 332 12.04 -7.53 -2.25
CA ARG A 332 11.73 -8.84 -2.82
C ARG A 332 11.24 -8.74 -4.26
N MET A 333 10.32 -7.83 -4.56
CA MET A 333 9.84 -7.64 -5.94
C MET A 333 10.98 -7.23 -6.88
N PHE A 334 11.86 -6.35 -6.46
CA PHE A 334 13.00 -5.91 -7.29
C PHE A 334 14.03 -7.02 -7.53
N GLU A 335 14.28 -7.86 -6.50
CA GLU A 335 15.21 -8.99 -6.58
C GLU A 335 14.67 -10.13 -7.44
N THR A 336 13.44 -10.56 -7.17
CA THR A 336 12.87 -11.77 -7.75
C THR A 336 12.09 -11.52 -9.03
N ARG A 337 11.67 -10.28 -9.26
CA ARG A 337 10.72 -9.88 -10.31
C ARG A 337 9.36 -10.57 -10.19
N GLU A 338 9.01 -11.03 -9.01
CA GLU A 338 7.73 -11.65 -8.70
C GLU A 338 6.80 -10.64 -8.04
N MET A 339 5.54 -10.63 -8.48
CA MET A 339 4.50 -9.83 -7.83
C MET A 339 4.05 -10.52 -6.54
N GLN A 340 3.99 -9.74 -5.47
CA GLN A 340 3.45 -10.20 -4.19
C GLN A 340 1.91 -10.30 -4.21
N TRP A 341 1.28 -9.35 -4.85
CA TRP A 341 -0.17 -9.29 -5.05
C TRP A 341 -0.47 -9.47 -6.52
N SER A 342 -1.50 -10.26 -6.85
CA SER A 342 -1.92 -10.38 -8.25
C SER A 342 -2.44 -9.05 -8.80
N HIS A 343 -2.42 -8.90 -10.12
CA HIS A 343 -3.02 -7.74 -10.78
C HIS A 343 -4.49 -7.58 -10.45
N GLU A 344 -5.21 -8.70 -10.36
CA GLU A 344 -6.63 -8.74 -10.01
C GLU A 344 -6.85 -8.21 -8.58
N TYR A 345 -6.02 -8.62 -7.63
CA TYR A 345 -6.11 -8.11 -6.25
C TYR A 345 -5.90 -6.58 -6.18
N ILE A 346 -4.94 -6.06 -6.94
CA ILE A 346 -4.67 -4.61 -7.00
C ILE A 346 -5.86 -3.87 -7.62
N LEU A 347 -6.44 -4.41 -8.70
CA LEU A 347 -7.62 -3.83 -9.36
C LEU A 347 -8.87 -3.89 -8.48
N ASP A 348 -9.13 -5.01 -7.82
CA ASP A 348 -10.28 -5.15 -6.92
C ASP A 348 -10.19 -4.18 -5.75
N LYS A 349 -9.02 -4.09 -5.12
CA LYS A 349 -8.73 -3.14 -4.05
C LYS A 349 -8.98 -1.70 -4.48
N THR A 350 -8.53 -1.35 -5.68
CA THR A 350 -8.74 -0.02 -6.26
C THR A 350 -10.21 0.24 -6.54
N ARG A 351 -10.93 -0.74 -7.09
CA ARG A 351 -12.36 -0.62 -7.37
C ARG A 351 -13.17 -0.40 -6.10
N ILE A 352 -12.89 -1.15 -5.03
CA ILE A 352 -13.55 -0.99 -3.73
C ILE A 352 -13.29 0.42 -3.17
N PHE A 353 -12.04 0.88 -3.21
CA PHE A 353 -11.65 2.22 -2.79
C PHE A 353 -12.42 3.31 -3.54
N LEU A 354 -12.49 3.23 -4.86
CA LEU A 354 -13.18 4.21 -5.70
C LEU A 354 -14.70 4.16 -5.52
N THR A 355 -15.29 2.97 -5.35
CA THR A 355 -16.73 2.83 -5.10
C THR A 355 -17.12 3.42 -3.74
N ALA A 356 -16.30 3.25 -2.71
CA ALA A 356 -16.50 3.92 -1.42
C ALA A 356 -16.46 5.45 -1.56
N PHE A 357 -15.52 5.95 -2.34
CA PHE A 357 -15.40 7.36 -2.64
C PHE A 357 -16.64 7.93 -3.34
N LYS A 358 -17.12 7.22 -4.37
CA LYS A 358 -18.35 7.55 -5.09
C LYS A 358 -19.59 7.51 -4.19
N SER A 359 -19.69 6.51 -3.32
CA SER A 359 -20.76 6.40 -2.32
C SER A 359 -20.88 7.66 -1.48
N HIS A 360 -19.75 8.17 -0.97
CA HIS A 360 -19.72 9.38 -0.17
C HIS A 360 -20.05 10.64 -0.96
N LEU A 361 -19.43 10.80 -2.13
CA LEU A 361 -19.49 12.08 -2.87
C LEU A 361 -20.78 12.29 -3.65
N GLU A 362 -21.38 11.22 -4.16
CA GLU A 362 -22.50 11.31 -5.11
C GLU A 362 -23.79 10.65 -4.63
N HIS A 363 -23.70 9.84 -3.56
CA HIS A 363 -24.85 9.03 -3.14
C HIS A 363 -25.10 9.07 -1.62
N ASP A 364 -24.65 10.12 -0.93
CA ASP A 364 -24.90 10.35 0.51
C ASP A 364 -24.58 9.12 1.39
N GLY A 365 -23.55 8.35 1.02
CA GLY A 365 -23.15 7.16 1.72
C GLY A 365 -24.00 5.91 1.46
N ALA A 366 -24.81 5.91 0.41
CA ALA A 366 -25.57 4.72 0.03
C ALA A 366 -24.67 3.52 -0.28
N MET A 367 -25.15 2.31 0.02
CA MET A 367 -24.47 1.06 -0.27
C MET A 367 -24.48 0.80 -1.79
N LEU A 368 -23.33 0.93 -2.45
CA LEU A 368 -23.15 0.75 -3.88
C LEU A 368 -22.57 -0.64 -4.21
N ASP A 369 -23.00 -1.21 -5.32
CA ASP A 369 -22.42 -2.45 -5.86
C ASP A 369 -21.03 -2.15 -6.45
N VAL A 370 -19.99 -2.87 -6.00
CA VAL A 370 -18.62 -2.65 -6.43
C VAL A 370 -18.45 -2.91 -7.92
N ALA A 371 -19.17 -3.87 -8.49
CA ALA A 371 -19.10 -4.20 -9.91
C ALA A 371 -19.75 -3.13 -10.80
N SER A 372 -20.61 -2.25 -10.24
CA SER A 372 -21.30 -1.21 -10.99
C SER A 372 -20.48 0.07 -11.21
N LEU A 373 -19.29 0.17 -10.63
CA LEU A 373 -18.43 1.35 -10.81
C LEU A 373 -18.00 1.47 -12.28
N PRO A 374 -18.33 2.59 -12.97
CA PRO A 374 -17.85 2.82 -14.32
C PRO A 374 -16.32 2.97 -14.36
N ASP A 375 -15.70 2.43 -15.40
CA ASP A 375 -14.24 2.48 -15.54
C ASP A 375 -13.71 3.91 -15.74
N ASP A 376 -14.50 4.78 -16.34
CA ASP A 376 -14.20 6.19 -16.62
C ASP A 376 -14.61 7.14 -15.50
N TRP A 377 -15.26 6.63 -14.43
CA TRP A 377 -15.52 7.47 -13.27
C TRP A 377 -14.19 7.81 -12.59
N GLU A 378 -13.93 9.10 -12.43
CA GLU A 378 -12.70 9.60 -11.83
C GLU A 378 -13.03 10.24 -10.47
N ALA A 379 -12.36 9.76 -9.43
CA ALA A 379 -12.43 10.39 -8.12
C ALA A 379 -11.71 11.75 -8.17
N PRO A 380 -12.23 12.78 -7.50
CA PRO A 380 -11.54 14.04 -7.40
C PRO A 380 -10.25 13.86 -6.62
N SER A 381 -9.13 14.27 -7.20
CA SER A 381 -7.87 14.32 -6.48
C SER A 381 -7.89 15.52 -5.54
N PRO A 382 -7.72 15.31 -4.23
CA PRO A 382 -7.70 16.42 -3.28
C PRO A 382 -6.49 17.35 -3.46
N TYR A 383 -5.54 16.96 -4.30
CA TYR A 383 -4.28 17.68 -4.53
C TYR A 383 -4.16 18.21 -5.97
N ALA A 384 -5.13 17.93 -6.84
CA ALA A 384 -5.05 18.31 -8.26
C ALA A 384 -4.88 19.82 -8.46
N ASP A 385 -5.62 20.62 -7.68
CA ASP A 385 -5.61 22.08 -7.80
C ASP A 385 -4.27 22.72 -7.38
N TRP A 386 -3.38 21.94 -6.78
CA TRP A 386 -2.07 22.43 -6.30
C TRP A 386 -0.91 22.01 -7.19
N ILE A 387 -1.20 21.29 -8.25
CA ILE A 387 -0.18 20.75 -9.15
C ILE A 387 -0.43 21.29 -10.55
N ASP A 388 0.55 22.01 -11.09
CA ASP A 388 0.55 22.41 -12.49
C ASP A 388 0.83 21.16 -13.36
N GLU A 389 -0.18 20.72 -14.10
CA GLU A 389 -0.07 19.52 -14.94
C GLU A 389 0.92 19.68 -16.10
N SER A 390 1.27 20.91 -16.48
CA SER A 390 2.24 21.17 -17.55
C SER A 390 3.64 20.62 -17.25
N ILE A 391 3.96 20.43 -15.96
CA ILE A 391 5.27 19.86 -15.54
C ILE A 391 5.42 18.37 -15.91
N PHE A 392 4.32 17.72 -16.23
CA PHE A 392 4.35 16.33 -16.67
C PHE A 392 4.47 16.17 -18.21
N GLY A 393 4.59 17.28 -18.96
CA GLY A 393 4.78 17.32 -20.40
C GLY A 393 3.55 16.99 -21.23
#